data_b415e1c7ef6174b3d76741f96fa9bf22
#
_entry.id   b415e1c7ef6174b3d76741f96fa9bf22
#
_cell.length_a   1.000
_cell.length_b   1.000
_cell.length_c   1.000
_cell.angle_alpha   90.00
_cell.angle_beta   90.00
_cell.angle_gamma   90.00
#
_symmetry.space_group_name_H-M   'P 1'
#
loop_
_entity.id
_entity.type
_entity.pdbx_description
1 polymer ?
#
loop_
_entity_poly.entity_id
_entity_poly.type
_entity_poly.pdbx_seq_one_letter_code
_entity_poly.pdbx_strand_id
1 'polypeptide(L)'
;MRRPRLKAQTGELIAKAVIWSAAILVLVVLVAIIVYILIKGLPVLDWQFLTENPRNMGRDGGVFSTIVGTVLVTVVAIVIAVPFGIGTAFYLAEYTKESIVTRIIRFSAESLAGIPSIVYGLFGFLFFVIYLNLKWSVLSGGLTLAFMILPTIIRTSEEAILAVPQTYREVSFSLGSTKWQTTFHAVFPSALRGIANGIILSIGRCIAETAAVVLTAGSSLRLPGSIFAPTRTMAVHFYILAREGISMENAYGTAALLIILIFVINVVVNALINRFVAKGR
;
A
#
# COMPACT_ATOMS: atom_id res chain seq x y z
N MET A 1 -33.19 -39.11 21.07
CA MET A 1 -32.69 -38.13 22.08
C MET A 1 -32.53 -36.76 21.45
N ARG A 2 -33.49 -35.84 21.63
CA ARG A 2 -33.38 -34.45 21.13
C ARG A 2 -32.52 -33.66 22.11
N ARG A 3 -31.31 -33.28 21.74
CA ARG A 3 -30.49 -32.33 22.50
C ARG A 3 -31.23 -30.98 22.56
N PRO A 4 -31.25 -30.30 23.72
CA PRO A 4 -32.03 -29.10 23.87
C PRO A 4 -31.51 -27.96 22.99
N ARG A 5 -32.29 -27.58 21.98
CA ARG A 5 -32.05 -26.45 21.04
C ARG A 5 -31.74 -25.12 21.77
N LEU A 6 -32.27 -24.96 23.01
CA LEU A 6 -32.06 -23.79 23.86
C LEU A 6 -30.57 -23.58 24.26
N LYS A 7 -29.83 -24.65 24.55
CA LYS A 7 -28.38 -24.54 24.88
C LYS A 7 -27.50 -24.15 23.67
N ALA A 8 -27.92 -24.51 22.45
CA ALA A 8 -27.22 -24.12 21.24
C ALA A 8 -27.43 -22.62 20.92
N GLN A 9 -28.67 -22.11 21.12
CA GLN A 9 -29.00 -20.70 20.87
C GLN A 9 -28.32 -19.76 21.88
N THR A 10 -28.26 -20.14 23.16
CA THR A 10 -27.53 -19.36 24.18
C THR A 10 -26.05 -19.36 23.93
N GLY A 11 -25.44 -20.48 23.49
CA GLY A 11 -24.04 -20.55 23.12
C GLY A 11 -23.73 -19.65 21.89
N GLU A 12 -24.62 -19.64 20.90
CA GLU A 12 -24.48 -18.78 19.71
C GLU A 12 -24.61 -17.29 20.07
N LEU A 13 -25.52 -16.92 20.94
CA LEU A 13 -25.67 -15.53 21.43
C LEU A 13 -24.43 -15.05 22.18
N ILE A 14 -23.87 -15.89 23.06
CA ILE A 14 -22.64 -15.58 23.79
C ILE A 14 -21.46 -15.44 22.82
N ALA A 15 -21.32 -16.37 21.87
CA ALA A 15 -20.26 -16.29 20.86
C ALA A 15 -20.36 -15.01 20.01
N LYS A 16 -21.56 -14.66 19.54
CA LYS A 16 -21.82 -13.40 18.85
C LYS A 16 -21.47 -12.18 19.70
N ALA A 17 -21.89 -12.15 20.96
CA ALA A 17 -21.61 -11.05 21.87
C ALA A 17 -20.09 -10.88 22.09
N VAL A 18 -19.33 -11.97 22.25
CA VAL A 18 -17.87 -11.95 22.40
C VAL A 18 -17.20 -11.44 21.12
N ILE A 19 -17.60 -11.93 19.95
CA ILE A 19 -17.02 -11.49 18.67
C ILE A 19 -17.31 -10.00 18.44
N TRP A 20 -18.55 -9.54 18.65
CA TRP A 20 -18.91 -8.14 18.51
C TRP A 20 -18.20 -7.23 19.52
N SER A 21 -18.09 -7.65 20.78
CA SER A 21 -17.37 -6.88 21.79
C SER A 21 -15.88 -6.73 21.47
N ALA A 22 -15.24 -7.81 20.99
CA ALA A 22 -13.85 -7.76 20.53
C ALA A 22 -13.67 -6.83 19.31
N ALA A 23 -14.57 -6.92 18.32
CA ALA A 23 -14.53 -6.04 17.15
C ALA A 23 -14.73 -4.56 17.52
N ILE A 24 -15.70 -4.26 18.39
CA ILE A 24 -15.96 -2.91 18.88
C ILE A 24 -14.76 -2.38 19.68
N LEU A 25 -14.17 -3.21 20.54
CA LEU A 25 -12.99 -2.82 21.33
C LEU A 25 -11.81 -2.42 20.42
N VAL A 26 -11.51 -3.24 19.41
CA VAL A 26 -10.44 -2.94 18.45
C VAL A 26 -10.73 -1.63 17.70
N LEU A 27 -11.98 -1.43 17.26
CA LEU A 27 -12.39 -0.21 16.57
C LEU A 27 -12.25 1.03 17.46
N VAL A 28 -12.71 0.94 18.71
CA VAL A 28 -12.60 2.04 19.69
C VAL A 28 -11.15 2.40 19.96
N VAL A 29 -10.27 1.41 20.16
CA VAL A 29 -8.84 1.65 20.38
C VAL A 29 -8.21 2.31 19.14
N LEU A 30 -8.52 1.83 17.95
CA LEU A 30 -7.99 2.40 16.70
C LEU A 30 -8.45 3.86 16.51
N VAL A 31 -9.73 4.13 16.71
CA VAL A 31 -10.28 5.49 16.62
C VAL A 31 -9.67 6.40 17.70
N ALA A 32 -9.52 5.90 18.93
CA ALA A 32 -8.90 6.66 20.02
C ALA A 32 -7.44 7.05 19.68
N ILE A 33 -6.64 6.15 19.10
CA ILE A 33 -5.28 6.45 18.67
C ILE A 33 -5.27 7.52 17.58
N ILE A 34 -6.10 7.37 16.54
CA ILE A 34 -6.18 8.34 15.44
C ILE A 34 -6.60 9.72 15.98
N VAL A 35 -7.65 9.78 16.79
CA VAL A 35 -8.15 11.03 17.39
C VAL A 35 -7.07 11.67 18.26
N TYR A 36 -6.37 10.88 19.08
CA TYR A 36 -5.30 11.38 19.93
C TYR A 36 -4.16 12.01 19.09
N ILE A 37 -3.73 11.33 18.01
CA ILE A 37 -2.69 11.87 17.12
C ILE A 37 -3.18 13.15 16.44
N LEU A 38 -4.43 13.18 15.97
CA LEU A 38 -4.98 14.36 15.32
C LEU A 38 -5.12 15.55 16.29
N ILE A 39 -5.60 15.34 17.52
CA ILE A 39 -5.71 16.41 18.53
C ILE A 39 -4.35 17.02 18.84
N LYS A 40 -3.29 16.19 18.92
CA LYS A 40 -1.93 16.68 19.20
C LYS A 40 -1.22 17.25 17.98
N GLY A 41 -1.50 16.72 16.80
CA GLY A 41 -0.79 17.07 15.56
C GLY A 41 -1.43 18.21 14.77
N LEU A 42 -2.77 18.37 14.76
CA LEU A 42 -3.44 19.44 14.02
C LEU A 42 -3.00 20.87 14.37
N PRO A 43 -2.73 21.21 15.65
CA PRO A 43 -2.25 22.54 16.00
C PRO A 43 -0.87 22.88 15.43
N VAL A 44 -0.08 21.87 15.06
CA VAL A 44 1.26 22.04 14.48
C VAL A 44 1.19 22.26 12.96
N LEU A 45 0.08 21.88 12.33
CA LEU A 45 -0.10 21.97 10.87
C LEU A 45 -0.44 23.41 10.45
N ASP A 46 0.55 24.27 10.42
CA ASP A 46 0.46 25.58 9.81
C ASP A 46 1.05 25.57 8.39
N TRP A 47 0.90 26.68 7.68
CA TRP A 47 1.42 26.83 6.33
C TRP A 47 2.95 26.73 6.28
N GLN A 48 3.62 27.21 7.31
CA GLN A 48 5.07 27.17 7.43
C GLN A 48 5.56 25.73 7.59
N PHE A 49 4.90 24.92 8.41
CA PHE A 49 5.21 23.51 8.60
C PHE A 49 5.08 22.70 7.30
N LEU A 50 4.12 23.04 6.45
CA LEU A 50 3.91 22.34 5.17
C LEU A 50 4.90 22.75 4.07
N THR A 51 5.41 23.98 4.09
CA THR A 51 6.19 24.56 2.98
C THR A 51 7.67 24.72 3.25
N GLU A 52 8.08 24.73 4.54
CA GLU A 52 9.50 24.80 4.88
C GLU A 52 10.16 23.41 4.91
N ASN A 53 11.47 23.42 4.66
CA ASN A 53 12.27 22.22 4.84
C ASN A 53 12.63 22.04 6.33
N PRO A 54 12.74 20.79 6.81
CA PRO A 54 13.16 20.53 8.19
C PRO A 54 14.60 21.02 8.42
N ARG A 55 14.83 21.64 9.58
CA ARG A 55 16.12 22.15 10.07
C ARG A 55 16.44 21.52 11.42
N ASN A 56 17.69 21.59 11.85
CA ASN A 56 18.13 21.09 13.17
C ASN A 56 17.65 19.65 13.44
N MET A 57 17.94 18.71 12.53
CA MET A 57 17.51 17.30 12.59
C MET A 57 15.99 17.09 12.50
N GLY A 58 15.22 18.14 12.21
CA GLY A 58 13.75 18.16 12.18
C GLY A 58 13.11 18.72 13.45
N ARG A 59 13.92 19.33 14.36
CA ARG A 59 13.39 20.04 15.52
C ARG A 59 12.69 21.33 15.12
N ASP A 60 13.22 22.01 14.09
CA ASP A 60 12.72 23.27 13.58
C ASP A 60 12.38 23.16 12.10
N GLY A 61 11.61 24.13 11.60
CA GLY A 61 11.13 24.16 10.22
C GLY A 61 9.97 23.23 10.00
N GLY A 62 9.71 22.91 8.73
CA GLY A 62 8.56 22.08 8.33
C GLY A 62 8.95 20.68 7.84
N VAL A 63 8.10 20.13 6.99
CA VAL A 63 8.23 18.75 6.49
C VAL A 63 8.23 18.66 4.95
N PHE A 64 8.39 19.78 4.24
CA PHE A 64 8.24 19.84 2.78
C PHE A 64 9.11 18.82 2.05
N SER A 65 10.41 18.73 2.33
CA SER A 65 11.29 17.75 1.67
C SER A 65 10.88 16.30 1.94
N THR A 66 10.28 16.02 3.12
CA THR A 66 9.81 14.67 3.46
C THR A 66 8.51 14.32 2.74
N ILE A 67 7.64 15.29 2.48
CA ILE A 67 6.46 15.11 1.62
C ILE A 67 6.91 14.74 0.21
N VAL A 68 7.82 15.54 -0.36
CA VAL A 68 8.36 15.29 -1.71
C VAL A 68 9.05 13.93 -1.77
N GLY A 69 9.87 13.59 -0.77
CA GLY A 69 10.52 12.28 -0.67
C GLY A 69 9.52 11.12 -0.63
N THR A 70 8.44 11.25 0.15
CA THR A 70 7.38 10.25 0.22
C THR A 70 6.70 10.03 -1.14
N VAL A 71 6.32 11.12 -1.80
CA VAL A 71 5.68 11.08 -3.11
C VAL A 71 6.60 10.43 -4.15
N LEU A 72 7.86 10.87 -4.24
CA LEU A 72 8.80 10.35 -5.24
C LEU A 72 9.09 8.86 -5.05
N VAL A 73 9.38 8.41 -3.83
CA VAL A 73 9.64 6.98 -3.54
C VAL A 73 8.40 6.14 -3.86
N THR A 74 7.21 6.62 -3.48
CA THR A 74 5.94 5.92 -3.75
C THR A 74 5.65 5.87 -5.25
N VAL A 75 5.84 6.96 -5.99
CA VAL A 75 5.62 6.99 -7.45
C VAL A 75 6.56 6.01 -8.15
N VAL A 76 7.84 5.99 -7.81
CA VAL A 76 8.80 5.02 -8.37
C VAL A 76 8.35 3.58 -8.10
N ALA A 77 7.93 3.29 -6.85
CA ALA A 77 7.45 1.96 -6.49
C ALA A 77 6.23 1.53 -7.30
N ILE A 78 5.22 2.40 -7.42
CA ILE A 78 3.97 2.12 -8.12
C ILE A 78 4.18 2.01 -9.64
N VAL A 79 4.96 2.90 -10.25
CA VAL A 79 5.25 2.88 -11.69
C VAL A 79 5.92 1.56 -12.10
N ILE A 80 6.72 0.97 -11.22
CA ILE A 80 7.38 -0.31 -11.48
C ILE A 80 6.45 -1.48 -11.12
N ALA A 81 5.87 -1.50 -9.91
CA ALA A 81 5.14 -2.65 -9.42
C ALA A 81 3.80 -2.88 -10.14
N VAL A 82 3.08 -1.82 -10.54
CA VAL A 82 1.75 -1.95 -11.14
C VAL A 82 1.77 -2.66 -12.50
N PRO A 83 2.62 -2.27 -13.47
CA PRO A 83 2.66 -2.96 -14.76
C PRO A 83 3.05 -4.44 -14.62
N PHE A 84 4.09 -4.73 -13.83
CA PHE A 84 4.54 -6.11 -13.63
C PHE A 84 3.52 -6.93 -12.83
N GLY A 85 2.92 -6.36 -11.79
CA GLY A 85 1.93 -7.04 -10.96
C GLY A 85 0.65 -7.37 -11.71
N ILE A 86 0.09 -6.40 -12.43
CA ILE A 86 -1.12 -6.60 -13.24
C ILE A 86 -0.83 -7.56 -14.40
N GLY A 87 0.30 -7.39 -15.10
CA GLY A 87 0.70 -8.29 -16.19
C GLY A 87 0.82 -9.74 -15.73
N THR A 88 1.47 -9.97 -14.58
CA THR A 88 1.58 -11.30 -13.96
C THR A 88 0.21 -11.85 -13.58
N ALA A 89 -0.66 -11.04 -12.99
CA ALA A 89 -2.01 -11.45 -12.61
C ALA A 89 -2.85 -11.89 -13.82
N PHE A 90 -2.82 -11.12 -14.92
CA PHE A 90 -3.48 -11.51 -16.16
C PHE A 90 -2.91 -12.79 -16.74
N TYR A 91 -1.59 -12.93 -16.75
CA TYR A 91 -0.95 -14.16 -17.23
C TYR A 91 -1.41 -15.37 -16.41
N LEU A 92 -1.43 -15.27 -15.09
CA LEU A 92 -1.84 -16.36 -14.21
C LEU A 92 -3.33 -16.68 -14.32
N ALA A 93 -4.20 -15.67 -14.41
CA ALA A 93 -5.65 -15.86 -14.43
C ALA A 93 -6.19 -16.29 -15.79
N GLU A 94 -5.67 -15.73 -16.90
CA GLU A 94 -6.25 -15.92 -18.23
C GLU A 94 -5.43 -16.84 -19.12
N TYR A 95 -4.10 -16.84 -19.02
CA TYR A 95 -3.24 -17.51 -20.01
C TYR A 95 -2.65 -18.83 -19.53
N THR A 96 -2.67 -19.12 -18.24
CA THR A 96 -2.13 -20.36 -17.71
C THR A 96 -3.25 -21.33 -17.31
N LYS A 97 -2.95 -22.62 -17.41
CA LYS A 97 -3.74 -23.69 -16.78
C LYS A 97 -3.13 -24.00 -15.41
N GLU A 98 -3.92 -24.59 -14.53
CA GLU A 98 -3.38 -25.08 -13.26
C GLU A 98 -2.24 -26.08 -13.53
N SER A 99 -1.04 -25.72 -13.12
CA SER A 99 0.18 -26.51 -13.25
C SER A 99 1.05 -26.38 -12.00
N ILE A 100 2.07 -27.22 -11.89
CA ILE A 100 3.04 -27.12 -10.80
C ILE A 100 3.72 -25.72 -10.80
N VAL A 101 4.02 -25.19 -11.98
CA VAL A 101 4.67 -23.87 -12.13
C VAL A 101 3.76 -22.75 -11.63
N THR A 102 2.49 -22.72 -12.03
CA THR A 102 1.55 -21.69 -11.54
C THR A 102 1.32 -21.78 -10.05
N ARG A 103 1.29 -22.99 -9.50
CA ARG A 103 1.18 -23.21 -8.05
C ARG A 103 2.43 -22.69 -7.31
N ILE A 104 3.63 -22.91 -7.84
CA ILE A 104 4.87 -22.38 -7.26
C ILE A 104 4.86 -20.85 -7.30
N ILE A 105 4.46 -20.22 -8.40
CA ILE A 105 4.40 -18.76 -8.50
C ILE A 105 3.43 -18.18 -7.47
N ARG A 106 2.21 -18.72 -7.36
CA ARG A 106 1.22 -18.29 -6.36
C ARG A 106 1.74 -18.48 -4.94
N PHE A 107 2.30 -19.66 -4.61
CA PHE A 107 2.89 -19.94 -3.32
C PHE A 107 4.04 -18.99 -3.00
N SER A 108 4.90 -18.68 -3.97
CA SER A 108 6.00 -17.72 -3.79
C SER A 108 5.48 -16.31 -3.51
N ALA A 109 4.44 -15.86 -4.24
CA ALA A 109 3.83 -14.56 -4.00
C ALA A 109 3.18 -14.48 -2.59
N GLU A 110 2.50 -15.54 -2.15
CA GLU A 110 1.93 -15.61 -0.80
C GLU A 110 3.02 -15.61 0.29
N SER A 111 4.08 -16.37 0.08
CA SER A 111 5.21 -16.44 1.01
C SER A 111 5.91 -15.09 1.12
N LEU A 112 6.14 -14.41 0.01
CA LEU A 112 6.72 -13.07 -0.04
C LEU A 112 5.84 -12.06 0.70
N ALA A 113 4.51 -12.10 0.54
CA ALA A 113 3.61 -11.18 1.22
C ALA A 113 3.69 -11.26 2.75
N GLY A 114 4.09 -12.40 3.31
CA GLY A 114 4.28 -12.63 4.74
C GLY A 114 5.63 -12.22 5.32
N ILE A 115 6.59 -11.81 4.48
CA ILE A 115 7.94 -11.43 4.93
C ILE A 115 7.88 -10.06 5.66
N PRO A 116 8.55 -9.92 6.83
CA PRO A 116 8.68 -8.63 7.50
C PRO A 116 9.37 -7.58 6.62
N SER A 117 8.88 -6.33 6.64
CA SER A 117 9.40 -5.26 5.78
C SER A 117 10.88 -4.96 5.98
N ILE A 118 11.41 -5.17 7.19
CA ILE A 118 12.84 -5.01 7.48
C ILE A 118 13.71 -5.96 6.64
N VAL A 119 13.24 -7.15 6.32
CA VAL A 119 13.95 -8.13 5.48
C VAL A 119 14.02 -7.63 4.04
N TYR A 120 12.92 -7.06 3.51
CA TYR A 120 12.93 -6.35 2.23
C TYR A 120 13.92 -5.19 2.23
N GLY A 121 13.97 -4.44 3.34
CA GLY A 121 14.93 -3.35 3.52
C GLY A 121 16.38 -3.82 3.48
N LEU A 122 16.70 -4.91 4.18
CA LEU A 122 18.03 -5.51 4.16
C LEU A 122 18.41 -6.05 2.78
N PHE A 123 17.49 -6.74 2.12
CA PHE A 123 17.68 -7.18 0.74
C PHE A 123 17.94 -5.99 -0.19
N GLY A 124 17.09 -4.97 -0.12
CA GLY A 124 17.22 -3.77 -0.94
C GLY A 124 18.51 -3.01 -0.68
N PHE A 125 18.93 -2.94 0.57
CA PHE A 125 20.22 -2.36 0.94
C PHE A 125 21.39 -3.12 0.33
N LEU A 126 21.44 -4.44 0.50
CA LEU A 126 22.54 -5.25 -0.04
C LEU A 126 22.53 -5.26 -1.57
N PHE A 127 21.35 -5.40 -2.19
CA PHE A 127 21.24 -5.57 -3.63
C PHE A 127 21.26 -4.23 -4.39
N PHE A 128 20.36 -3.29 -4.06
CA PHE A 128 20.26 -2.03 -4.80
C PHE A 128 21.31 -1.01 -4.37
N VAL A 129 21.50 -0.83 -3.04
CA VAL A 129 22.39 0.23 -2.54
C VAL A 129 23.85 -0.17 -2.70
N ILE A 130 24.24 -1.41 -2.34
CA ILE A 130 25.63 -1.86 -2.36
C ILE A 130 25.98 -2.52 -3.69
N TYR A 131 25.34 -3.64 -4.04
CA TYR A 131 25.72 -4.45 -5.19
C TYR A 131 25.54 -3.71 -6.52
N LEU A 132 24.36 -3.11 -6.76
CA LEU A 132 24.10 -2.28 -7.95
C LEU A 132 24.68 -0.87 -7.85
N ASN A 133 25.29 -0.50 -6.72
CA ASN A 133 25.89 0.81 -6.45
C ASN A 133 24.96 2.01 -6.72
N LEU A 134 23.63 1.83 -6.56
CA LEU A 134 22.65 2.91 -6.68
C LEU A 134 22.68 3.85 -5.47
N LYS A 135 23.46 3.51 -4.43
CA LYS A 135 23.59 4.24 -3.17
C LYS A 135 22.23 4.43 -2.48
N TRP A 136 22.21 5.15 -1.37
CA TRP A 136 20.94 5.61 -0.79
C TRP A 136 20.30 6.60 -1.76
N SER A 137 19.11 6.26 -2.26
CA SER A 137 18.45 7.07 -3.28
C SER A 137 16.94 6.80 -3.31
N VAL A 138 16.20 7.76 -3.86
CA VAL A 138 14.77 7.59 -4.17
C VAL A 138 14.55 6.32 -4.98
N LEU A 139 15.44 6.04 -5.95
CA LEU A 139 15.35 4.85 -6.81
C LEU A 139 15.52 3.55 -6.02
N SER A 140 16.55 3.45 -5.17
CA SER A 140 16.80 2.26 -4.34
C SER A 140 15.62 1.99 -3.39
N GLY A 141 15.08 3.05 -2.76
CA GLY A 141 13.89 2.96 -1.93
C GLY A 141 12.66 2.53 -2.72
N GLY A 142 12.42 3.17 -3.86
CA GLY A 142 11.29 2.86 -4.74
C GLY A 142 11.32 1.44 -5.29
N LEU A 143 12.48 0.94 -5.72
CA LEU A 143 12.67 -0.45 -6.16
C LEU A 143 12.40 -1.43 -5.02
N THR A 144 12.91 -1.17 -3.83
CA THR A 144 12.67 -2.02 -2.65
C THR A 144 11.19 -2.10 -2.31
N LEU A 145 10.50 -0.96 -2.30
CA LEU A 145 9.05 -0.92 -2.09
C LEU A 145 8.29 -1.60 -3.23
N ALA A 146 8.74 -1.46 -4.48
CA ALA A 146 8.13 -2.16 -5.62
C ALA A 146 8.14 -3.67 -5.40
N PHE A 147 9.27 -4.25 -4.99
CA PHE A 147 9.37 -5.66 -4.66
C PHE A 147 8.46 -6.07 -3.49
N MET A 148 8.34 -5.21 -2.47
CA MET A 148 7.51 -5.47 -1.30
C MET A 148 6.00 -5.47 -1.62
N ILE A 149 5.54 -4.58 -2.51
CA ILE A 149 4.11 -4.48 -2.84
C ILE A 149 3.68 -5.36 -4.02
N LEU A 150 4.63 -5.83 -4.83
CA LEU A 150 4.39 -6.64 -6.01
C LEU A 150 3.50 -7.87 -5.73
N PRO A 151 3.77 -8.69 -4.69
CA PRO A 151 2.92 -9.83 -4.34
C PRO A 151 1.47 -9.43 -4.04
N THR A 152 1.27 -8.32 -3.34
CA THR A 152 -0.06 -7.81 -3.02
C THR A 152 -0.82 -7.41 -4.28
N ILE A 153 -0.16 -6.70 -5.21
CA ILE A 153 -0.77 -6.29 -6.48
C ILE A 153 -1.11 -7.51 -7.34
N ILE A 154 -0.19 -8.50 -7.44
CA ILE A 154 -0.44 -9.73 -8.19
C ILE A 154 -1.68 -10.42 -7.66
N ARG A 155 -1.73 -10.68 -6.35
CA ARG A 155 -2.81 -11.45 -5.72
C ARG A 155 -4.15 -10.74 -5.84
N THR A 156 -4.24 -9.48 -5.45
CA THR A 156 -5.50 -8.73 -5.51
C THR A 156 -6.01 -8.55 -6.93
N SER A 157 -5.09 -8.37 -7.90
CA SER A 157 -5.45 -8.28 -9.30
C SER A 157 -5.92 -9.63 -9.86
N GLU A 158 -5.25 -10.74 -9.52
CA GLU A 158 -5.65 -12.08 -9.92
C GLU A 158 -7.04 -12.43 -9.37
N GLU A 159 -7.28 -12.19 -8.07
CA GLU A 159 -8.59 -12.39 -7.43
C GLU A 159 -9.69 -11.56 -8.13
N ALA A 160 -9.40 -10.31 -8.48
CA ALA A 160 -10.33 -9.44 -9.20
C ALA A 160 -10.65 -9.94 -10.61
N ILE A 161 -9.67 -10.48 -11.33
CA ILE A 161 -9.84 -11.04 -12.68
C ILE A 161 -10.65 -12.35 -12.62
N LEU A 162 -10.35 -13.22 -11.66
CA LEU A 162 -11.07 -14.48 -11.46
C LEU A 162 -12.51 -14.27 -11.00
N ALA A 163 -12.81 -13.18 -10.30
CA ALA A 163 -14.16 -12.80 -9.87
C ALA A 163 -15.07 -12.35 -11.04
N VAL A 164 -14.54 -12.07 -12.23
CA VAL A 164 -15.34 -11.72 -13.40
C VAL A 164 -16.13 -12.96 -13.86
N PRO A 165 -17.47 -12.89 -14.00
CA PRO A 165 -18.29 -14.02 -14.40
C PRO A 165 -17.82 -14.63 -15.74
N GLN A 166 -17.83 -15.96 -15.82
CA GLN A 166 -17.40 -16.69 -17.01
C GLN A 166 -18.23 -16.34 -18.25
N THR A 167 -19.50 -15.99 -18.08
CA THR A 167 -20.40 -15.56 -19.15
C THR A 167 -19.87 -14.39 -19.96
N TYR A 168 -19.10 -13.47 -19.36
CA TYR A 168 -18.47 -12.37 -20.12
C TYR A 168 -17.48 -12.88 -21.16
N ARG A 169 -16.73 -13.92 -20.82
CA ARG A 169 -15.77 -14.57 -21.72
C ARG A 169 -16.48 -15.34 -22.81
N GLU A 170 -17.51 -16.11 -22.45
CA GLU A 170 -18.30 -16.91 -23.38
C GLU A 170 -19.02 -16.06 -24.44
N VAL A 171 -19.65 -14.96 -24.01
CA VAL A 171 -20.29 -13.99 -24.93
C VAL A 171 -19.26 -13.39 -25.87
N SER A 172 -18.10 -12.95 -25.35
CA SER A 172 -17.05 -12.37 -26.17
C SER A 172 -16.51 -13.35 -27.20
N PHE A 173 -16.28 -14.62 -26.83
CA PHE A 173 -15.85 -15.66 -27.77
C PHE A 173 -16.93 -16.00 -28.80
N SER A 174 -18.21 -16.00 -28.43
CA SER A 174 -19.33 -16.23 -29.35
C SER A 174 -19.44 -15.16 -30.45
N LEU A 175 -18.94 -13.95 -30.16
CA LEU A 175 -18.81 -12.84 -31.11
C LEU A 175 -17.55 -12.92 -31.97
N GLY A 176 -16.77 -14.00 -31.87
CA GLY A 176 -15.57 -14.23 -32.66
C GLY A 176 -14.31 -13.51 -32.13
N SER A 177 -14.35 -12.99 -30.90
CA SER A 177 -13.19 -12.31 -30.29
C SER A 177 -12.06 -13.29 -29.98
N THR A 178 -10.82 -12.86 -30.20
CA THR A 178 -9.63 -13.58 -29.75
C THR A 178 -9.49 -13.51 -28.22
N LYS A 179 -8.68 -14.39 -27.64
CA LYS A 179 -8.41 -14.38 -26.20
C LYS A 179 -7.87 -13.04 -25.70
N TRP A 180 -6.99 -12.41 -26.47
CA TRP A 180 -6.45 -11.07 -26.17
C TRP A 180 -7.57 -10.02 -26.17
N GLN A 181 -8.40 -10.00 -27.18
CA GLN A 181 -9.54 -9.07 -27.27
C GLN A 181 -10.50 -9.26 -26.09
N THR A 182 -10.86 -10.49 -25.76
CA THR A 182 -11.71 -10.81 -24.61
C THR A 182 -11.09 -10.31 -23.30
N THR A 183 -9.78 -10.56 -23.10
CA THR A 183 -9.08 -10.13 -21.90
C THR A 183 -9.11 -8.60 -21.74
N PHE A 184 -8.78 -7.85 -22.79
CA PHE A 184 -8.65 -6.39 -22.68
C PHE A 184 -9.97 -5.62 -22.83
N HIS A 185 -10.96 -6.14 -23.55
CA HIS A 185 -12.22 -5.44 -23.80
C HIS A 185 -13.39 -5.91 -22.92
N ALA A 186 -13.34 -7.13 -22.39
CA ALA A 186 -14.42 -7.66 -21.54
C ALA A 186 -13.95 -7.85 -20.09
N VAL A 187 -12.83 -8.56 -19.87
CA VAL A 187 -12.37 -8.94 -18.52
C VAL A 187 -11.73 -7.76 -17.79
N PHE A 188 -10.76 -7.08 -18.41
CA PHE A 188 -10.03 -5.97 -17.76
C PHE A 188 -10.95 -4.83 -17.29
N PRO A 189 -11.87 -4.29 -18.11
CA PRO A 189 -12.78 -3.25 -17.64
C PRO A 189 -13.67 -3.71 -16.49
N SER A 190 -14.09 -4.99 -16.50
CA SER A 190 -14.92 -5.58 -15.44
C SER A 190 -14.15 -5.81 -14.14
N ALA A 191 -12.86 -6.18 -14.21
CA ALA A 191 -11.96 -6.38 -13.07
C ALA A 191 -11.36 -5.07 -12.52
N LEU A 192 -11.41 -3.98 -13.29
CA LEU A 192 -10.69 -2.73 -13.01
C LEU A 192 -10.92 -2.20 -11.58
N ARG A 193 -12.15 -2.30 -11.06
CA ARG A 193 -12.47 -1.83 -9.72
C ARG A 193 -11.73 -2.63 -8.64
N GLY A 194 -11.63 -3.95 -8.79
CA GLY A 194 -10.90 -4.82 -7.86
C GLY A 194 -9.38 -4.61 -7.95
N ILE A 195 -8.84 -4.50 -9.19
CA ILE A 195 -7.42 -4.20 -9.44
C ILE A 195 -7.04 -2.88 -8.79
N ALA A 196 -7.87 -1.87 -8.97
CA ALA A 196 -7.64 -0.54 -8.42
C ALA A 196 -7.63 -0.53 -6.89
N ASN A 197 -8.48 -1.31 -6.23
CA ASN A 197 -8.46 -1.46 -4.77
C ASN A 197 -7.11 -2.02 -4.30
N GLY A 198 -6.53 -3.00 -5.01
CA GLY A 198 -5.20 -3.53 -4.72
C GLY A 198 -4.09 -2.49 -4.86
N ILE A 199 -4.17 -1.62 -5.88
CA ILE A 199 -3.23 -0.51 -6.07
C ILE A 199 -3.35 0.50 -4.93
N ILE A 200 -4.57 0.90 -4.54
CA ILE A 200 -4.81 1.84 -3.42
C ILE A 200 -4.21 1.30 -2.12
N LEU A 201 -4.45 0.03 -1.81
CA LEU A 201 -3.89 -0.62 -0.63
C LEU A 201 -2.35 -0.60 -0.66
N SER A 202 -1.76 -0.83 -1.84
CA SER A 202 -0.31 -0.81 -2.06
C SER A 202 0.28 0.59 -1.90
N ILE A 203 -0.40 1.64 -2.39
CA ILE A 203 -0.01 3.05 -2.19
C ILE A 203 0.03 3.38 -0.69
N GLY A 204 -1.03 3.04 0.05
CA GLY A 204 -1.09 3.26 1.50
C GLY A 204 0.06 2.58 2.24
N ARG A 205 0.39 1.34 1.85
CA ARG A 205 1.51 0.58 2.40
C ARG A 205 2.86 1.23 2.10
N CYS A 206 3.09 1.74 0.88
CA CYS A 206 4.32 2.46 0.52
C CYS A 206 4.51 3.72 1.34
N ILE A 207 3.45 4.53 1.50
CA ILE A 207 3.51 5.81 2.22
C ILE A 207 3.83 5.60 3.70
N ALA A 208 3.31 4.55 4.30
CA ALA A 208 3.50 4.21 5.71
C ALA A 208 4.82 3.49 6.01
N GLU A 209 5.57 3.06 4.97
CA GLU A 209 6.74 2.21 5.16
C GLU A 209 7.93 3.00 5.73
N THR A 210 8.51 2.45 6.78
CA THR A 210 9.64 3.06 7.52
C THR A 210 10.90 2.22 7.42
N ALA A 211 10.83 0.93 7.82
CA ALA A 211 12.00 0.09 8.01
C ALA A 211 12.75 -0.20 6.71
N ALA A 212 12.03 -0.51 5.63
CA ALA A 212 12.65 -0.75 4.33
C ALA A 212 13.23 0.54 3.73
N VAL A 213 12.53 1.67 3.90
CA VAL A 213 12.91 2.94 3.28
C VAL A 213 14.13 3.57 3.95
N VAL A 214 14.23 3.53 5.29
CA VAL A 214 15.40 4.09 5.99
C VAL A 214 16.71 3.42 5.57
N LEU A 215 16.65 2.11 5.26
CA LEU A 215 17.82 1.35 4.81
C LEU A 215 18.19 1.63 3.35
N THR A 216 17.24 2.02 2.50
CA THR A 216 17.42 2.04 1.04
C THR A 216 17.35 3.44 0.43
N ALA A 217 16.39 4.28 0.84
CA ALA A 217 16.33 5.67 0.42
C ALA A 217 17.19 6.61 1.31
N GLY A 218 17.46 6.17 2.54
CA GLY A 218 18.24 6.92 3.50
C GLY A 218 17.41 7.83 4.40
N SER A 219 18.05 8.83 4.99
CA SER A 219 17.42 9.74 5.96
C SER A 219 17.81 11.20 5.75
N SER A 220 18.15 11.62 4.53
CA SER A 220 18.53 12.98 4.20
C SER A 220 17.35 13.94 4.29
N LEU A 221 17.53 15.07 4.98
CA LEU A 221 16.52 16.13 5.09
C LEU A 221 16.50 17.09 3.91
N ARG A 222 17.50 16.97 3.01
CA ARG A 222 17.56 17.81 1.81
C ARG A 222 16.50 17.42 0.80
N LEU A 223 15.99 18.40 0.08
CA LEU A 223 15.10 18.15 -1.05
C LEU A 223 15.84 17.30 -2.11
N PRO A 224 15.32 16.14 -2.52
CA PRO A 224 15.97 15.33 -3.55
C PRO A 224 15.90 16.04 -4.90
N GLY A 225 17.07 16.36 -5.48
CA GLY A 225 17.19 16.99 -6.80
C GLY A 225 17.09 16.01 -7.97
N SER A 226 17.15 14.70 -7.70
CA SER A 226 17.02 13.64 -8.69
C SER A 226 16.57 12.34 -8.03
N ILE A 227 16.17 11.35 -8.85
CA ILE A 227 15.82 9.99 -8.37
C ILE A 227 17.02 9.23 -7.78
N PHE A 228 18.23 9.68 -8.04
CA PHE A 228 19.47 9.12 -7.49
C PHE A 228 19.92 9.83 -6.20
N ALA A 229 19.21 10.87 -5.77
CA ALA A 229 19.50 11.55 -4.51
C ALA A 229 18.88 10.82 -3.32
N PRO A 230 19.55 10.83 -2.14
CA PRO A 230 18.96 10.30 -0.93
C PRO A 230 17.82 11.20 -0.43
N THR A 231 16.86 10.58 0.24
CA THR A 231 15.71 11.31 0.78
C THR A 231 15.24 10.70 2.10
N ARG A 232 14.46 11.48 2.86
CA ARG A 232 13.73 11.03 4.04
C ARG A 232 12.24 11.09 3.75
N THR A 233 11.53 9.97 3.90
CA THR A 233 10.05 9.98 3.82
C THR A 233 9.43 10.46 5.12
N MET A 234 8.15 10.84 5.07
CA MET A 234 7.40 11.30 6.26
C MET A 234 7.34 10.20 7.34
N ALA A 235 7.16 8.94 6.97
CA ALA A 235 7.14 7.82 7.90
C ALA A 235 8.49 7.66 8.62
N VAL A 236 9.60 7.77 7.89
CA VAL A 236 10.96 7.75 8.45
C VAL A 236 11.20 9.00 9.32
N HIS A 237 10.69 10.16 8.90
CA HIS A 237 10.83 11.41 9.66
C HIS A 237 10.11 11.32 10.99
N PHE A 238 8.85 10.94 11.00
CA PHE A 238 8.08 10.67 12.20
C PHE A 238 8.81 9.71 13.15
N TYR A 239 9.27 8.57 12.61
CA TYR A 239 9.98 7.56 13.39
C TYR A 239 11.22 8.11 14.08
N ILE A 240 12.06 8.87 13.36
CA ILE A 240 13.28 9.44 13.93
C ILE A 240 12.96 10.49 14.99
N LEU A 241 12.02 11.41 14.72
CA LEU A 241 11.61 12.44 15.68
C LEU A 241 11.10 11.85 17.00
N ALA A 242 10.24 10.82 16.90
CA ALA A 242 9.62 10.19 18.05
C ALA A 242 10.62 9.29 18.82
N ARG A 243 11.38 8.45 18.11
CA ARG A 243 12.30 7.49 18.73
C ARG A 243 13.49 8.17 19.42
N GLU A 244 14.05 9.19 18.79
CA GLU A 244 15.23 9.88 19.32
C GLU A 244 14.85 11.07 20.24
N GLY A 245 13.55 11.30 20.44
CA GLY A 245 13.07 12.38 21.32
C GLY A 245 13.44 13.78 20.85
N ILE A 246 13.63 13.98 19.54
CA ILE A 246 14.09 15.26 18.97
C ILE A 246 13.02 16.34 19.13
N SER A 247 11.78 16.02 18.71
CA SER A 247 10.61 16.87 18.84
C SER A 247 9.34 16.03 18.78
N MET A 248 8.68 15.85 19.92
CA MET A 248 7.39 15.16 19.98
C MET A 248 6.28 15.95 19.28
N GLU A 249 6.37 17.27 19.33
CA GLU A 249 5.41 18.17 18.67
C GLU A 249 5.43 17.98 17.15
N ASN A 250 6.60 18.09 16.52
CA ASN A 250 6.76 17.84 15.07
C ASN A 250 6.51 16.38 14.70
N ALA A 251 6.76 15.44 15.60
CA ALA A 251 6.38 14.04 15.39
C ALA A 251 4.85 13.88 15.26
N TYR A 252 4.07 14.48 16.19
CA TYR A 252 2.61 14.46 16.10
C TYR A 252 2.10 15.20 14.87
N GLY A 253 2.67 16.35 14.50
CA GLY A 253 2.35 17.09 13.27
C GLY A 253 2.59 16.23 12.03
N THR A 254 3.75 15.59 11.94
CA THR A 254 4.09 14.69 10.82
C THR A 254 3.15 13.49 10.74
N ALA A 255 2.82 12.86 11.88
CA ALA A 255 1.90 11.73 11.94
C ALA A 255 0.48 12.13 11.53
N ALA A 256 -0.02 13.27 12.01
CA ALA A 256 -1.34 13.79 11.62
C ALA A 256 -1.40 14.07 10.12
N LEU A 257 -0.37 14.72 9.56
CA LEU A 257 -0.28 14.99 8.13
C LEU A 257 -0.23 13.69 7.31
N LEU A 258 0.48 12.67 7.78
CA LEU A 258 0.58 11.37 7.12
C LEU A 258 -0.80 10.66 7.08
N ILE A 259 -1.55 10.70 8.18
CA ILE A 259 -2.93 10.18 8.23
C ILE A 259 -3.82 10.92 7.22
N ILE A 260 -3.77 12.25 7.21
CA ILE A 260 -4.55 13.08 6.28
C ILE A 260 -4.15 12.78 4.84
N LEU A 261 -2.86 12.69 4.54
CA LEU A 261 -2.36 12.40 3.20
C LEU A 261 -2.87 11.06 2.68
N ILE A 262 -2.77 10.00 3.49
CA ILE A 262 -3.27 8.66 3.13
C ILE A 262 -4.77 8.71 2.89
N PHE A 263 -5.53 9.40 3.75
CA PHE A 263 -6.98 9.54 3.60
C PHE A 263 -7.35 10.27 2.30
N VAL A 264 -6.70 11.41 2.03
CA VAL A 264 -6.92 12.20 0.80
C VAL A 264 -6.58 11.39 -0.45
N ILE A 265 -5.44 10.71 -0.48
CA ILE A 265 -5.05 9.85 -1.60
C ILE A 265 -6.09 8.75 -1.84
N ASN A 266 -6.54 8.07 -0.78
CA ASN A 266 -7.58 7.04 -0.89
C ASN A 266 -8.89 7.61 -1.48
N VAL A 267 -9.34 8.77 -1.01
CA VAL A 267 -10.57 9.42 -1.51
C VAL A 267 -10.41 9.83 -2.98
N VAL A 268 -9.28 10.46 -3.33
CA VAL A 268 -9.01 10.92 -4.69
C VAL A 268 -8.93 9.75 -5.67
N VAL A 269 -8.18 8.71 -5.33
CA VAL A 269 -8.03 7.54 -6.21
C VAL A 269 -9.35 6.81 -6.37
N ASN A 270 -10.13 6.62 -5.30
CA ASN A 270 -11.48 6.03 -5.39
C ASN A 270 -12.43 6.88 -6.25
N ALA A 271 -12.38 8.20 -6.13
CA ALA A 271 -13.20 9.09 -6.95
C ALA A 271 -12.82 9.01 -8.44
N LEU A 272 -11.53 8.95 -8.75
CA LEU A 272 -11.03 8.78 -10.12
C LEU A 272 -11.51 7.45 -10.71
N ILE A 273 -11.33 6.34 -10.01
CA ILE A 273 -11.76 5.02 -10.47
C ILE A 273 -13.26 4.99 -10.74
N ASN A 274 -14.07 5.52 -9.82
CA ASN A 274 -15.51 5.55 -10.00
C ASN A 274 -15.93 6.36 -11.24
N ARG A 275 -15.22 7.45 -11.56
CA ARG A 275 -15.45 8.23 -12.79
C ARG A 275 -15.09 7.45 -14.06
N PHE A 276 -13.96 6.71 -14.05
CA PHE A 276 -13.54 5.90 -15.20
C PHE A 276 -14.50 4.72 -15.44
N VAL A 277 -14.89 4.01 -14.39
CA VAL A 277 -15.83 2.88 -14.50
C VAL A 277 -17.26 3.34 -14.89
N ALA A 278 -17.68 4.54 -14.49
CA ALA A 278 -18.98 5.08 -14.87
C ALA A 278 -19.04 5.52 -16.35
N LYS A 279 -17.91 5.93 -16.94
CA LYS A 279 -17.84 6.29 -18.38
C LYS A 279 -17.76 5.08 -19.32
N GLY A 280 -17.43 3.91 -18.83
CA GLY A 280 -17.35 2.68 -19.60
C GLY A 280 -18.64 1.83 -19.62
N ARG A 281 -19.72 2.35 -19.04
CA ARG A 281 -21.09 1.83 -19.13
C ARG A 281 -21.90 2.72 -20.05
#